data_9445a48b0c69b8f73e461f41baa692ca
#
_entry.id   9445a48b0c69b8f73e461f41baa692ca
#
_cell.length_a   1.000
_cell.length_b   1.000
_cell.length_c   1.000
_cell.angle_alpha   90.00
_cell.angle_beta   90.00
_cell.angle_gamma   90.00
#
_symmetry.space_group_name_H-M   'P 1'
#
loop_
_entity.id
_entity.type
_entity.pdbx_description
1 polymer ?
#
loop_
_entity_poly.entity_id
_entity_poly.type
_entity_poly.pdbx_seq_one_letter_code
_entity_poly.pdbx_strand_id
1 'polypeptide(L)'
;KGRQDYTIIGTAKSQVDSLEIVTGVGDFGIDTRVPDMLYGVYEKCPAVGGRILSANIEEVKNEPGVVDAYVITGNGNVRELMDGVGIVGDSTWAVYEARKKLRIKWDEADASKDSWAGFVEFARSVEAHTGNDVKLERGDVDAAFTDANNKVLNRFYEYPYVSHLCLEPMNCTAHYKVGRQGEEDSLEVWLPTQNGPRFQEVADRVYGLKKE
;
A
#
# COMPACT_ATOMS: atom_id res chain seq x y z
N LYS A 1 -20.48 34.17 -0.04
CA LYS A 1 -21.56 33.65 -0.92
C LYS A 1 -22.59 32.97 -0.05
N GLY A 2 -23.87 33.25 -0.25
CA GLY A 2 -24.95 32.51 0.39
C GLY A 2 -25.16 31.13 -0.28
N ARG A 3 -25.96 30.26 0.35
CA ARG A 3 -26.27 28.92 -0.22
C ARG A 3 -26.93 29.00 -1.60
N GLN A 4 -27.71 30.04 -1.85
CA GLN A 4 -28.38 30.30 -3.15
C GLN A 4 -27.39 30.58 -4.28
N ASP A 5 -26.14 30.98 -3.95
CA ASP A 5 -25.09 31.30 -4.94
C ASP A 5 -24.22 30.07 -5.28
N TYR A 6 -24.52 28.90 -4.68
CA TYR A 6 -23.76 27.69 -4.93
C TYR A 6 -24.15 27.05 -6.25
N THR A 7 -23.17 26.80 -7.09
CA THR A 7 -23.36 26.18 -8.42
C THR A 7 -22.83 24.75 -8.49
N ILE A 8 -22.08 24.33 -7.48
CA ILE A 8 -21.47 22.99 -7.38
C ILE A 8 -21.94 22.29 -6.11
N ILE A 9 -21.76 22.93 -4.95
CA ILE A 9 -22.17 22.36 -3.66
C ILE A 9 -23.69 22.18 -3.64
N GLY A 10 -24.14 20.97 -3.29
CA GLY A 10 -25.57 20.62 -3.26
C GLY A 10 -26.19 20.30 -4.63
N THR A 11 -25.39 20.20 -5.70
CA THR A 11 -25.84 19.75 -7.01
C THR A 11 -25.15 18.44 -7.41
N ALA A 12 -25.86 17.58 -8.13
CA ALA A 12 -25.27 16.38 -8.71
C ALA A 12 -24.26 16.78 -9.80
N LYS A 13 -23.02 16.32 -9.65
CA LYS A 13 -21.94 16.50 -10.63
C LYS A 13 -21.31 15.15 -10.92
N SER A 14 -21.17 14.83 -12.19
CA SER A 14 -20.39 13.66 -12.62
C SER A 14 -18.91 13.92 -12.40
N GLN A 15 -18.15 12.87 -12.11
CA GLN A 15 -16.68 12.92 -12.15
C GLN A 15 -16.24 13.16 -13.60
N VAL A 16 -15.08 13.77 -13.77
CA VAL A 16 -14.55 14.14 -15.09
C VAL A 16 -14.24 12.94 -15.98
N ASP A 17 -13.90 11.81 -15.36
CA ASP A 17 -13.49 10.55 -15.97
C ASP A 17 -14.59 9.46 -15.94
N SER A 18 -15.79 9.77 -15.40
CA SER A 18 -16.87 8.77 -15.26
C SER A 18 -17.24 8.10 -16.58
N LEU A 19 -17.27 8.84 -17.67
CA LEU A 19 -17.63 8.29 -18.98
C LEU A 19 -16.57 7.29 -19.48
N GLU A 20 -15.30 7.64 -19.36
CA GLU A 20 -14.18 6.80 -19.77
C GLU A 20 -14.17 5.50 -18.97
N ILE A 21 -14.36 5.59 -17.64
CA ILE A 21 -14.42 4.42 -16.76
C ILE A 21 -15.57 3.47 -17.15
N VAL A 22 -16.80 3.98 -17.30
CA VAL A 22 -17.98 3.13 -17.57
C VAL A 22 -18.02 2.58 -18.99
N THR A 23 -17.30 3.19 -19.91
CA THR A 23 -17.17 2.70 -21.30
C THR A 23 -15.95 1.81 -21.51
N GLY A 24 -15.10 1.64 -20.50
CA GLY A 24 -13.92 0.78 -20.52
C GLY A 24 -12.75 1.35 -21.34
N VAL A 25 -12.71 2.67 -21.55
CA VAL A 25 -11.60 3.36 -22.24
C VAL A 25 -10.66 4.09 -21.26
N GLY A 26 -10.96 4.04 -19.96
CA GLY A 26 -10.10 4.62 -18.93
C GLY A 26 -8.79 3.84 -18.81
N ASP A 27 -7.67 4.55 -18.76
CA ASP A 27 -6.35 3.97 -18.57
C ASP A 27 -6.04 3.77 -17.09
N PHE A 28 -5.77 2.52 -16.71
CA PHE A 28 -5.31 2.15 -15.38
C PHE A 28 -3.85 1.71 -15.41
N GLY A 29 -3.13 1.85 -14.31
CA GLY A 29 -1.73 1.45 -14.22
C GLY A 29 -1.50 -0.02 -14.61
N ILE A 30 -2.44 -0.91 -14.25
CA ILE A 30 -2.39 -2.33 -14.58
C ILE A 30 -2.52 -2.60 -16.09
N ASP A 31 -3.09 -1.68 -16.85
CA ASP A 31 -3.29 -1.81 -18.31
C ASP A 31 -2.07 -1.33 -19.11
N THR A 32 -1.12 -0.68 -18.45
CA THR A 32 0.10 -0.16 -19.09
C THR A 32 0.88 -1.27 -19.78
N ARG A 33 1.27 -1.02 -21.03
CA ARG A 33 2.10 -1.94 -21.85
C ARG A 33 3.30 -1.19 -22.40
N VAL A 34 4.48 -1.73 -22.13
CA VAL A 34 5.74 -1.26 -22.69
C VAL A 34 6.30 -2.38 -23.56
N PRO A 35 6.86 -2.09 -24.76
CA PRO A 35 7.50 -3.12 -25.58
C PRO A 35 8.54 -3.91 -24.79
N ASP A 36 8.55 -5.24 -24.97
CA ASP A 36 9.47 -6.18 -24.34
C ASP A 36 9.41 -6.21 -22.80
N MET A 37 8.32 -5.70 -22.19
CA MET A 37 8.15 -5.74 -20.75
C MET A 37 8.07 -7.16 -20.22
N LEU A 38 8.63 -7.37 -19.03
CA LEU A 38 8.44 -8.57 -18.25
C LEU A 38 7.38 -8.33 -17.15
N TYR A 39 6.82 -9.42 -16.67
CA TYR A 39 5.85 -9.38 -15.58
C TYR A 39 6.53 -9.84 -14.31
N GLY A 40 6.17 -9.20 -13.19
CA GLY A 40 6.76 -9.50 -11.90
C GLY A 40 5.72 -9.71 -10.81
N VAL A 41 6.03 -10.58 -9.86
CA VAL A 41 5.33 -10.70 -8.60
C VAL A 41 6.31 -10.60 -7.46
N TYR A 42 5.85 -10.02 -6.37
CA TYR A 42 6.62 -9.87 -5.14
C TYR A 42 5.89 -10.54 -3.99
N GLU A 43 6.49 -11.61 -3.45
CA GLU A 43 6.00 -12.31 -2.27
C GLU A 43 6.75 -11.85 -1.03
N LYS A 44 6.08 -11.16 -0.14
CA LYS A 44 6.64 -10.63 1.11
C LYS A 44 6.19 -11.43 2.32
N CYS A 45 6.91 -11.29 3.43
CA CYS A 45 6.50 -11.93 4.68
C CYS A 45 5.07 -11.48 5.08
N PRO A 46 4.17 -12.42 5.40
CA PRO A 46 2.84 -12.09 5.90
C PRO A 46 2.86 -11.28 7.20
N ALA A 47 3.83 -11.56 8.06
CA ALA A 47 4.04 -10.81 9.30
C ALA A 47 4.93 -9.59 9.04
N VAL A 48 4.43 -8.39 9.39
CA VAL A 48 5.17 -7.13 9.20
C VAL A 48 6.46 -7.15 10.00
N GLY A 49 7.59 -6.92 9.33
CA GLY A 49 8.93 -6.98 9.94
C GLY A 49 9.59 -8.35 9.95
N GLY A 50 8.92 -9.40 9.43
CA GLY A 50 9.54 -10.71 9.24
C GLY A 50 10.62 -10.70 8.17
N ARG A 51 11.55 -11.64 8.24
CA ARG A 51 12.72 -11.78 7.37
C ARG A 51 12.77 -13.12 6.67
N ILE A 52 13.48 -13.21 5.55
CA ILE A 52 13.69 -14.47 4.83
C ILE A 52 14.84 -15.25 5.48
N LEU A 53 14.58 -16.50 5.85
CA LEU A 53 15.63 -17.48 6.19
C LEU A 53 16.07 -18.29 4.98
N SER A 54 15.14 -18.74 4.15
CA SER A 54 15.44 -19.48 2.93
C SER A 54 14.24 -19.51 2.00
N ALA A 55 14.48 -19.71 0.70
CA ALA A 55 13.47 -19.94 -0.32
C ALA A 55 14.00 -20.90 -1.39
N ASN A 56 13.11 -21.63 -2.06
CA ASN A 56 13.46 -22.56 -3.14
C ASN A 56 13.65 -21.86 -4.49
N ILE A 57 14.50 -20.85 -4.54
CA ILE A 57 14.70 -19.96 -5.69
C ILE A 57 15.05 -20.72 -6.96
N GLU A 58 16.03 -21.64 -6.90
CA GLU A 58 16.50 -22.37 -8.07
C GLU A 58 15.44 -23.30 -8.67
N GLU A 59 14.53 -23.81 -7.85
CA GLU A 59 13.38 -24.59 -8.35
C GLU A 59 12.40 -23.67 -9.09
N VAL A 60 12.09 -22.51 -8.52
CA VAL A 60 11.16 -21.54 -9.10
C VAL A 60 11.71 -20.94 -10.41
N LYS A 61 13.01 -20.70 -10.51
CA LYS A 61 13.66 -20.26 -11.76
C LYS A 61 13.47 -21.24 -12.93
N ASN A 62 13.32 -22.52 -12.65
CA ASN A 62 13.14 -23.54 -13.67
C ASN A 62 11.67 -23.73 -14.11
N GLU A 63 10.74 -22.95 -13.58
CA GLU A 63 9.35 -23.03 -13.98
C GLU A 63 9.12 -22.41 -15.37
N PRO A 64 8.19 -22.97 -16.16
CA PRO A 64 7.90 -22.49 -17.51
C PRO A 64 7.53 -21.01 -17.52
N GLY A 65 8.18 -20.23 -18.40
CA GLY A 65 7.94 -18.80 -18.58
C GLY A 65 8.56 -17.90 -17.49
N VAL A 66 9.26 -18.45 -16.51
CA VAL A 66 10.04 -17.67 -15.54
C VAL A 66 11.37 -17.26 -16.18
N VAL A 67 11.69 -15.98 -16.09
CA VAL A 67 12.95 -15.41 -16.57
C VAL A 67 13.97 -15.36 -15.44
N ASP A 68 13.54 -14.95 -14.24
CA ASP A 68 14.39 -14.93 -13.05
C ASP A 68 13.54 -14.95 -11.77
N ALA A 69 14.19 -15.37 -10.65
CA ALA A 69 13.65 -15.26 -9.32
C ALA A 69 14.80 -14.98 -8.34
N TYR A 70 14.54 -14.11 -7.36
CA TYR A 70 15.60 -13.67 -6.43
C TYR A 70 15.02 -13.23 -5.10
N VAL A 71 15.88 -13.33 -4.08
CA VAL A 71 15.57 -12.79 -2.75
C VAL A 71 15.74 -11.27 -2.78
N ILE A 72 14.75 -10.59 -2.24
CA ILE A 72 14.78 -9.14 -2.00
C ILE A 72 15.01 -8.94 -0.51
N THR A 73 16.11 -8.28 -0.17
CA THR A 73 16.40 -7.90 1.21
C THR A 73 15.93 -6.48 1.47
N GLY A 74 15.04 -6.31 2.42
CA GLY A 74 14.56 -5.02 2.86
C GLY A 74 15.59 -4.27 3.70
N ASN A 75 15.32 -3.01 3.98
CA ASN A 75 16.19 -2.15 4.81
C ASN A 75 15.79 -2.13 6.30
N GLY A 76 14.83 -2.96 6.70
CA GLY A 76 14.30 -3.02 8.07
C GLY A 76 13.25 -1.97 8.38
N ASN A 77 12.95 -1.03 7.47
CA ASN A 77 11.84 -0.09 7.63
C ASN A 77 10.55 -0.69 7.08
N VAL A 78 9.61 -1.01 7.96
CA VAL A 78 8.32 -1.62 7.61
C VAL A 78 7.43 -0.75 6.69
N ARG A 79 7.77 0.52 6.52
CA ARG A 79 7.08 1.45 5.60
C ARG A 79 7.72 1.50 4.20
N GLU A 80 8.80 0.76 4.00
CA GLU A 80 9.55 0.68 2.75
C GLU A 80 9.57 -0.75 2.20
N LEU A 81 10.63 -1.10 1.48
CA LEU A 81 10.78 -2.46 0.94
C LEU A 81 11.06 -3.44 2.07
N MET A 82 10.20 -4.41 2.23
CA MET A 82 10.36 -5.52 3.19
C MET A 82 11.10 -6.68 2.54
N ASP A 83 11.58 -7.62 3.35
CA ASP A 83 12.11 -8.88 2.84
C ASP A 83 11.05 -9.64 2.04
N GLY A 84 11.46 -10.23 0.92
CA GLY A 84 10.56 -10.97 0.06
C GLY A 84 11.28 -11.71 -1.07
N VAL A 85 10.50 -12.31 -1.94
CA VAL A 85 10.97 -12.94 -3.18
C VAL A 85 10.32 -12.25 -4.37
N GLY A 86 11.16 -11.80 -5.31
CA GLY A 86 10.73 -11.37 -6.63
C GLY A 86 10.77 -12.54 -7.61
N ILE A 87 9.75 -12.68 -8.44
CA ILE A 87 9.71 -13.60 -9.58
C ILE A 87 9.37 -12.78 -10.80
N VAL A 88 10.16 -12.92 -11.87
CA VAL A 88 9.98 -12.22 -13.14
C VAL A 88 9.81 -13.24 -14.26
N GLY A 89 8.86 -13.00 -15.15
CA GLY A 89 8.54 -13.91 -16.24
C GLY A 89 7.96 -13.21 -17.47
N ASP A 90 7.70 -14.01 -18.50
CA ASP A 90 7.20 -13.57 -19.80
C ASP A 90 5.69 -13.22 -19.80
N SER A 91 4.97 -13.64 -18.78
CA SER A 91 3.54 -13.42 -18.64
C SER A 91 3.08 -13.39 -17.19
N THR A 92 1.97 -12.72 -16.95
CA THR A 92 1.30 -12.73 -15.64
C THR A 92 0.98 -14.15 -15.19
N TRP A 93 0.54 -15.00 -16.10
CA TRP A 93 0.22 -16.41 -15.83
C TRP A 93 1.45 -17.17 -15.29
N ALA A 94 2.59 -17.07 -16.00
CA ALA A 94 3.82 -17.76 -15.64
C ALA A 94 4.28 -17.40 -14.20
N VAL A 95 4.32 -16.11 -13.88
CA VAL A 95 4.78 -15.67 -12.55
C VAL A 95 3.81 -16.06 -11.45
N TYR A 96 2.49 -16.07 -11.69
CA TYR A 96 1.51 -16.52 -10.70
C TYR A 96 1.55 -18.05 -10.48
N GLU A 97 1.75 -18.85 -11.52
CA GLU A 97 1.90 -20.30 -11.36
C GLU A 97 3.22 -20.64 -10.64
N ALA A 98 4.30 -19.97 -10.97
CA ALA A 98 5.58 -20.10 -10.27
C ALA A 98 5.48 -19.71 -8.79
N ARG A 99 4.77 -18.61 -8.48
CA ARG A 99 4.51 -18.16 -7.11
C ARG A 99 3.80 -19.21 -6.27
N LYS A 100 2.88 -20.00 -6.83
CA LYS A 100 2.18 -21.09 -6.11
C LYS A 100 3.13 -22.21 -5.68
N LYS A 101 4.27 -22.37 -6.37
CA LYS A 101 5.31 -23.35 -6.06
C LYS A 101 6.40 -22.82 -5.14
N LEU A 102 6.39 -21.53 -4.87
CA LEU A 102 7.33 -20.88 -3.97
C LEU A 102 7.12 -21.37 -2.53
N ARG A 103 8.21 -21.75 -1.90
CA ARG A 103 8.27 -22.17 -0.48
C ARG A 103 9.29 -21.32 0.22
N ILE A 104 8.82 -20.47 1.14
CA ILE A 104 9.67 -19.58 1.90
C ILE A 104 9.63 -19.96 3.38
N LYS A 105 10.80 -19.96 4.00
CA LYS A 105 10.94 -20.01 5.45
C LYS A 105 11.16 -18.60 5.97
N TRP A 106 10.27 -18.15 6.83
CA TRP A 106 10.34 -16.85 7.43
C TRP A 106 10.91 -16.90 8.85
N ASP A 107 11.67 -15.90 9.23
CA ASP A 107 11.97 -15.56 10.61
C ASP A 107 11.01 -14.47 11.06
N GLU A 108 10.14 -14.81 11.98
CA GLU A 108 9.13 -13.92 12.53
C GLU A 108 9.41 -13.53 13.99
N ALA A 109 10.63 -13.79 14.49
CA ALA A 109 10.98 -13.54 15.89
C ALA A 109 10.72 -12.07 16.27
N ASP A 110 11.21 -11.15 15.43
CA ASP A 110 11.07 -9.70 15.61
C ASP A 110 9.87 -9.10 14.84
N ALA A 111 9.04 -9.94 14.21
CA ALA A 111 7.88 -9.45 13.48
C ALA A 111 6.78 -8.93 14.43
N SER A 112 5.92 -8.04 13.91
CA SER A 112 4.76 -7.54 14.66
C SER A 112 3.92 -8.69 15.20
N LYS A 113 3.56 -8.58 16.47
CA LYS A 113 2.66 -9.49 17.18
C LYS A 113 1.25 -8.89 17.33
N ASP A 114 0.98 -7.79 16.64
CA ASP A 114 -0.31 -7.11 16.69
C ASP A 114 -1.43 -8.07 16.28
N SER A 115 -2.50 -8.06 17.05
CA SER A 115 -3.69 -8.83 16.77
C SER A 115 -4.94 -8.01 17.06
N TRP A 116 -6.03 -8.31 16.35
CA TRP A 116 -7.31 -7.66 16.62
C TRP A 116 -7.75 -7.85 18.07
N ALA A 117 -7.66 -9.07 18.60
CA ALA A 117 -8.06 -9.38 19.96
C ALA A 117 -7.24 -8.57 20.98
N GLY A 118 -5.92 -8.51 20.83
CA GLY A 118 -5.05 -7.71 21.69
C GLY A 118 -5.34 -6.22 21.60
N PHE A 119 -5.64 -5.72 20.41
CA PHE A 119 -6.01 -4.32 20.21
C PHE A 119 -7.34 -3.98 20.90
N VAL A 120 -8.35 -4.83 20.80
CA VAL A 120 -9.65 -4.64 21.47
C VAL A 120 -9.49 -4.67 22.99
N GLU A 121 -8.69 -5.60 23.51
CA GLU A 121 -8.40 -5.66 24.96
C GLU A 121 -7.71 -4.38 25.42
N PHE A 122 -6.70 -3.91 24.70
CA PHE A 122 -6.04 -2.64 24.98
C PHE A 122 -7.02 -1.47 24.91
N ALA A 123 -7.83 -1.35 23.85
CA ALA A 123 -8.80 -0.27 23.68
C ALA A 123 -9.82 -0.21 24.84
N ARG A 124 -10.30 -1.36 25.30
CA ARG A 124 -11.19 -1.46 26.46
C ARG A 124 -10.50 -1.04 27.76
N SER A 125 -9.20 -1.32 27.88
CA SER A 125 -8.43 -0.93 29.07
C SER A 125 -8.25 0.58 29.19
N VAL A 126 -8.24 1.32 28.07
CA VAL A 126 -8.07 2.78 28.04
C VAL A 126 -9.39 3.56 28.12
N GLU A 127 -10.54 2.89 28.08
CA GLU A 127 -11.86 3.53 28.16
C GLU A 127 -12.02 4.39 29.41
N ALA A 128 -11.43 3.96 30.53
CA ALA A 128 -11.51 4.65 31.82
C ALA A 128 -10.40 5.70 32.07
N HIS A 129 -9.51 5.89 31.07
CA HIS A 129 -8.36 6.78 31.23
C HIS A 129 -8.54 8.06 30.45
N THR A 130 -8.14 9.17 31.07
CA THR A 130 -8.02 10.46 30.40
C THR A 130 -6.93 10.34 29.33
N GLY A 131 -7.24 10.72 28.08
CA GLY A 131 -6.24 10.75 27.01
C GLY A 131 -5.08 11.69 27.36
N ASN A 132 -3.86 11.29 26.97
CA ASN A 132 -2.65 12.10 27.21
C ASN A 132 -2.51 13.27 26.22
N ASP A 133 -3.34 13.31 25.18
CA ASP A 133 -3.26 14.28 24.09
C ASP A 133 -4.64 14.89 23.82
N VAL A 134 -4.84 16.09 24.32
CA VAL A 134 -6.07 16.86 24.14
C VAL A 134 -6.06 17.50 22.75
N LYS A 135 -6.91 17.03 21.85
CA LYS A 135 -7.04 17.56 20.49
C LYS A 135 -7.93 18.81 20.41
N LEU A 136 -8.92 18.89 21.27
CA LEU A 136 -9.85 20.01 21.34
C LEU A 136 -10.37 20.13 22.76
N GLU A 137 -10.23 21.31 23.36
CA GLU A 137 -10.83 21.67 24.63
C GLU A 137 -11.85 22.78 24.43
N ARG A 138 -13.12 22.51 24.73
CA ARG A 138 -14.20 23.50 24.63
C ARG A 138 -15.24 23.23 25.71
N GLY A 139 -15.40 24.17 26.61
CA GLY A 139 -16.27 24.03 27.78
C GLY A 139 -15.65 23.14 28.87
N ASP A 140 -16.44 22.73 29.86
CA ASP A 140 -16.05 21.81 30.91
C ASP A 140 -16.75 20.47 30.72
N VAL A 141 -16.05 19.51 30.13
CA VAL A 141 -16.59 18.19 29.80
C VAL A 141 -16.81 17.35 31.03
N ASP A 142 -15.89 17.41 31.98
CA ASP A 142 -15.95 16.61 33.22
C ASP A 142 -17.12 17.08 34.09
N ALA A 143 -17.33 18.39 34.24
CA ALA A 143 -18.50 18.92 34.90
C ALA A 143 -19.80 18.47 34.21
N ALA A 144 -19.84 18.46 32.87
CA ALA A 144 -21.03 18.02 32.14
C ALA A 144 -21.33 16.54 32.34
N PHE A 145 -20.33 15.67 32.44
CA PHE A 145 -20.51 14.24 32.71
C PHE A 145 -20.96 13.95 34.15
N THR A 146 -20.62 14.79 35.11
CA THR A 146 -20.95 14.61 36.53
C THR A 146 -22.24 15.32 36.95
N ASP A 147 -22.80 16.22 36.11
CA ASP A 147 -24.06 16.92 36.41
C ASP A 147 -25.24 15.93 36.37
N ALA A 148 -25.91 15.81 37.51
CA ALA A 148 -27.08 14.94 37.68
C ALA A 148 -28.27 15.28 36.77
N ASN A 149 -28.32 16.48 36.22
CA ASN A 149 -29.37 16.91 35.29
C ASN A 149 -29.09 16.43 33.86
N ASN A 150 -27.89 15.95 33.55
CA ASN A 150 -27.52 15.47 32.24
C ASN A 150 -27.78 13.97 32.10
N LYS A 151 -28.27 13.56 30.94
CA LYS A 151 -28.38 12.17 30.57
C LYS A 151 -27.14 11.72 29.81
N VAL A 152 -26.31 10.93 30.48
CA VAL A 152 -25.10 10.37 29.87
C VAL A 152 -25.42 9.03 29.15
N LEU A 153 -24.97 8.88 27.93
CA LEU A 153 -24.98 7.62 27.18
C LEU A 153 -23.54 7.18 26.95
N ASN A 154 -23.19 6.02 27.50
CA ASN A 154 -21.91 5.38 27.26
C ASN A 154 -22.12 4.16 26.38
N ARG A 155 -21.37 4.05 25.27
CA ARG A 155 -21.40 2.93 24.33
C ARG A 155 -20.01 2.68 23.78
N PHE A 156 -19.65 1.42 23.63
CA PHE A 156 -18.43 0.98 22.96
C PHE A 156 -18.79 0.45 21.57
N TYR A 157 -18.11 0.95 20.55
CA TYR A 157 -18.27 0.52 19.16
C TYR A 157 -16.97 -0.12 18.70
N GLU A 158 -17.10 -1.25 18.00
CA GLU A 158 -15.98 -2.07 17.58
C GLU A 158 -16.06 -2.32 16.07
N TYR A 159 -14.98 -1.96 15.36
CA TYR A 159 -14.86 -2.14 13.93
C TYR A 159 -13.56 -2.89 13.65
N PRO A 160 -13.62 -4.12 13.10
CA PRO A 160 -12.44 -4.91 12.83
C PRO A 160 -11.54 -4.24 11.79
N TYR A 161 -10.25 -4.55 11.82
CA TYR A 161 -9.34 -4.16 10.78
C TYR A 161 -9.78 -4.76 9.45
N VAL A 162 -9.86 -3.92 8.43
CA VAL A 162 -10.23 -4.31 7.07
C VAL A 162 -9.06 -4.02 6.15
N SER A 163 -8.68 -5.00 5.34
CA SER A 163 -7.65 -4.80 4.34
C SER A 163 -8.09 -3.77 3.30
N HIS A 164 -7.17 -2.88 2.93
CA HIS A 164 -7.40 -1.95 1.83
C HIS A 164 -7.30 -2.73 0.51
N LEU A 165 -8.45 -3.16 -0.02
CA LEU A 165 -8.57 -3.92 -1.26
C LEU A 165 -9.17 -3.03 -2.34
N CYS A 166 -8.32 -2.38 -3.12
CA CYS A 166 -8.75 -1.61 -4.28
C CYS A 166 -9.23 -2.55 -5.40
N LEU A 167 -10.20 -2.10 -6.22
CA LEU A 167 -10.63 -2.84 -7.41
C LEU A 167 -9.48 -3.02 -8.40
N GLU A 168 -8.70 -1.97 -8.62
CA GLU A 168 -7.41 -2.10 -9.28
C GLU A 168 -6.38 -2.66 -8.29
N PRO A 169 -5.86 -3.88 -8.48
CA PRO A 169 -4.84 -4.45 -7.61
C PRO A 169 -3.58 -3.57 -7.58
N MET A 170 -2.87 -3.59 -6.46
CA MET A 170 -1.59 -2.90 -6.34
C MET A 170 -0.63 -3.34 -7.45
N ASN A 171 -0.23 -2.41 -8.30
CA ASN A 171 0.62 -2.67 -9.45
C ASN A 171 1.59 -1.52 -9.67
N CYS A 172 2.61 -1.77 -10.50
CA CYS A 172 3.54 -0.76 -10.96
C CYS A 172 4.20 -1.27 -12.25
N THR A 173 4.18 -0.46 -13.28
CA THR A 173 5.02 -0.67 -14.47
C THR A 173 6.14 0.33 -14.44
N ALA A 174 7.38 -0.13 -14.62
CA ALA A 174 8.57 0.70 -14.59
C ALA A 174 9.43 0.45 -15.82
N HIS A 175 9.86 1.51 -16.49
CA HIS A 175 10.74 1.46 -17.65
C HIS A 175 12.00 2.28 -17.36
N TYR A 176 13.07 1.57 -17.01
CA TYR A 176 14.39 2.16 -16.82
C TYR A 176 15.15 2.19 -18.14
N LYS A 177 15.68 3.34 -18.52
CA LYS A 177 16.48 3.54 -19.73
C LYS A 177 17.87 4.03 -19.34
N VAL A 178 18.88 3.29 -19.76
CA VAL A 178 20.27 3.72 -19.62
C VAL A 178 20.57 4.77 -20.68
N GLY A 179 21.04 5.93 -20.27
CA GLY A 179 21.43 7.02 -21.14
C GLY A 179 22.60 6.64 -22.06
N ARG A 180 22.62 7.15 -23.29
CA ARG A 180 23.69 6.91 -24.25
C ARG A 180 24.54 8.17 -24.38
N GLN A 181 25.88 8.01 -24.36
CA GLN A 181 26.90 9.03 -24.72
C GLN A 181 26.56 10.47 -24.28
N GLY A 182 26.37 10.69 -22.96
CA GLY A 182 26.11 12.01 -22.42
C GLY A 182 24.64 12.33 -22.11
N GLU A 183 23.75 11.38 -22.38
CA GLU A 183 22.38 11.41 -21.86
C GLU A 183 22.36 10.84 -20.43
N GLU A 184 21.51 11.38 -19.60
CA GLU A 184 21.26 10.83 -18.26
C GLU A 184 20.35 9.60 -18.34
N ASP A 185 20.50 8.68 -17.38
CA ASP A 185 19.57 7.59 -17.17
C ASP A 185 18.17 8.15 -16.86
N SER A 186 17.14 7.45 -17.27
CA SER A 186 15.77 7.85 -16.98
C SER A 186 14.91 6.69 -16.49
N LEU A 187 13.92 6.99 -15.67
CA LEU A 187 12.96 6.04 -15.15
C LEU A 187 11.55 6.60 -15.35
N GLU A 188 10.77 5.91 -16.15
CA GLU A 188 9.36 6.19 -16.36
C GLU A 188 8.52 5.15 -15.62
N VAL A 189 7.49 5.60 -14.88
CA VAL A 189 6.73 4.71 -14.02
C VAL A 189 5.25 5.02 -14.08
N TRP A 190 4.44 3.98 -14.21
CA TRP A 190 2.99 4.00 -14.15
C TRP A 190 2.53 3.23 -12.92
N LEU A 191 1.83 3.89 -12.03
CA LEU A 191 1.34 3.29 -10.78
C LEU A 191 0.10 4.03 -10.24
N PRO A 192 -0.86 3.32 -9.65
CA PRO A 192 -1.97 3.93 -8.94
C PRO A 192 -1.49 4.50 -7.60
N THR A 193 -1.22 5.80 -7.53
CA THR A 193 -0.74 6.45 -6.31
C THR A 193 -1.43 7.77 -6.03
N GLN A 194 -1.65 8.05 -4.75
CA GLN A 194 -2.08 9.36 -4.27
C GLN A 194 -0.89 10.28 -3.92
N ASN A 195 0.35 9.79 -4.01
CA ASN A 195 1.55 10.51 -3.61
C ASN A 195 2.69 10.36 -4.63
N GLY A 196 2.50 10.95 -5.80
CA GLY A 196 3.51 10.98 -6.86
C GLY A 196 4.87 11.56 -6.42
N PRO A 197 4.92 12.67 -5.64
CA PRO A 197 6.19 13.23 -5.16
C PRO A 197 7.06 12.26 -4.38
N ARG A 198 6.46 11.37 -3.57
CA ARG A 198 7.22 10.37 -2.81
C ARG A 198 7.94 9.37 -3.71
N PHE A 199 7.34 9.03 -4.84
CA PHE A 199 8.02 8.18 -5.82
C PHE A 199 9.29 8.85 -6.38
N GLN A 200 9.23 10.15 -6.66
CA GLN A 200 10.39 10.90 -7.14
C GLN A 200 11.53 10.91 -6.11
N GLU A 201 11.22 11.05 -4.82
CA GLU A 201 12.23 10.93 -3.74
C GLU A 201 12.87 9.53 -3.71
N VAL A 202 12.10 8.47 -3.97
CA VAL A 202 12.63 7.11 -4.05
C VAL A 202 13.52 6.94 -5.29
N ALA A 203 13.11 7.46 -6.44
CA ALA A 203 13.88 7.40 -7.68
C ALA A 203 15.24 8.12 -7.54
N ASP A 204 15.26 9.30 -6.93
CA ASP A 204 16.49 10.04 -6.63
C ASP A 204 17.40 9.24 -5.66
N ARG A 205 16.86 8.74 -4.58
CA ARG A 205 17.60 8.00 -3.56
C ARG A 205 18.19 6.67 -4.06
N VAL A 206 17.44 5.93 -4.89
CA VAL A 206 17.81 4.58 -5.32
C VAL A 206 18.63 4.58 -6.61
N TYR A 207 18.31 5.46 -7.53
CA TYR A 207 18.90 5.51 -8.86
C TYR A 207 19.70 6.79 -9.11
N GLY A 208 19.69 7.76 -8.19
CA GLY A 208 20.33 9.06 -8.40
C GLY A 208 19.66 9.93 -9.46
N LEU A 209 18.41 9.62 -9.81
CA LEU A 209 17.65 10.30 -10.86
C LEU A 209 17.01 11.56 -10.28
N LYS A 210 17.45 12.71 -10.75
CA LYS A 210 16.87 13.99 -10.36
C LYS A 210 15.53 14.21 -11.05
N LYS A 211 14.68 14.97 -10.39
CA LYS A 211 13.41 15.43 -10.95
C LYS A 211 13.70 16.46 -12.05
N GLU A 212 13.16 16.26 -13.23
CA GLU A 212 12.96 17.31 -14.22
C GLU A 212 11.73 18.15 -13.91
#